data_2e9c316665e33628d25c72ce8071781a
#
_entry.id   2e9c316665e33628d25c72ce8071781a
#
_cell.length_a   1.000
_cell.length_b   1.000
_cell.length_c   1.000
_cell.angle_alpha   90.00
_cell.angle_beta   90.00
_cell.angle_gamma   90.00
#
_symmetry.space_group_name_H-M   'P 1'
#
loop_
_entity.id
_entity.type
_entity.pdbx_description
1 polymer ?
#
loop_
_entity_poly.entity_id
_entity_poly.type
_entity_poly.pdbx_seq_one_letter_code
_entity_poly.pdbx_strand_id
1 'polypeptide(L)'
;MKNLVITGLLIALCGLKGSISFAQDTTLTIRALEGLKYDVPRLIVRPGTRIHLTLDNYDDMAHNLVVTLPNSRLRVVNTSLALGDQAVKLNYVPRTPDVVAYTPVVEPGKSEKISFKLEQEGIYSYVCTYPGHGFVMYGVIYVTRRPAMVPPLDKDPNVAANRKDDTAGHAHHAPDHPYELKYPAIYRTFMPDSGPASIAVGLTPQTAYCWDAGACRLRYAWTGGFIDQTDHWDGNGKKPTHVIGDVYFRDRGGFPIRFGTADRLPEVKFKGYKLINRYPEFRYLVNGVEVREMIKPLATGKGLVRHFSLGPVAGPVYVACKPGDGVTYRPSVGKIQDGMLRLPVGTKSFTITMIAE
;
A
#
# COMPACT_ATOMS: atom_id res chain seq x y z
N MET A 1 92.44 -40.27 25.15
CA MET A 1 91.10 -40.55 24.67
C MET A 1 90.12 -39.68 25.42
N LYS A 2 89.66 -38.57 24.83
CA LYS A 2 88.71 -37.61 25.44
C LYS A 2 87.49 -37.53 24.52
N ASN A 3 86.37 -38.02 24.98
CA ASN A 3 85.08 -37.90 24.26
C ASN A 3 84.48 -36.49 24.48
N LEU A 4 84.26 -35.84 23.41
CA LEU A 4 83.57 -34.51 23.38
C LEU A 4 82.06 -34.74 23.10
N VAL A 5 81.23 -34.43 24.05
CA VAL A 5 79.78 -34.56 23.87
C VAL A 5 79.31 -33.16 23.42
N ILE A 6 78.79 -33.07 22.18
CA ILE A 6 78.17 -31.85 21.64
C ILE A 6 76.63 -31.94 21.91
N THR A 7 76.17 -31.10 22.81
CA THR A 7 74.75 -30.97 23.11
C THR A 7 74.15 -30.04 22.07
N GLY A 8 73.38 -30.56 21.14
CA GLY A 8 72.67 -29.77 20.16
C GLY A 8 71.36 -29.19 20.74
N LEU A 9 71.28 -27.86 20.79
CA LEU A 9 70.07 -27.11 21.17
C LEU A 9 69.09 -27.03 19.98
N LEU A 10 67.97 -27.78 20.02
CA LEU A 10 66.92 -27.73 19.04
C LEU A 10 66.03 -26.51 19.34
N ILE A 11 66.13 -25.43 18.57
CA ILE A 11 65.20 -24.31 18.60
C ILE A 11 63.98 -24.68 17.77
N ALA A 12 62.86 -25.01 18.44
CA ALA A 12 61.57 -25.19 17.79
C ALA A 12 60.99 -23.82 17.35
N LEU A 13 61.14 -23.53 16.06
CA LEU A 13 60.47 -22.37 15.42
C LEU A 13 58.97 -22.68 15.31
N CYS A 14 58.17 -22.25 16.28
CA CYS A 14 56.71 -22.26 16.18
C CYS A 14 56.27 -21.22 15.12
N GLY A 15 56.17 -21.64 13.87
CA GLY A 15 55.64 -20.81 12.79
C GLY A 15 54.13 -20.59 13.01
N LEU A 16 53.73 -19.39 13.46
CA LEU A 16 52.36 -18.94 13.36
C LEU A 16 51.95 -18.90 11.88
N LYS A 17 51.30 -19.96 11.41
CA LYS A 17 50.56 -19.94 10.16
C LYS A 17 49.33 -19.10 10.37
N GLY A 18 49.43 -17.76 10.26
CA GLY A 18 48.31 -16.89 10.07
C GLY A 18 47.64 -17.24 8.75
N SER A 19 46.55 -17.98 8.80
CA SER A 19 45.73 -18.20 7.63
C SER A 19 45.11 -16.86 7.25
N ILE A 20 45.68 -16.18 6.27
CA ILE A 20 45.02 -15.00 5.64
C ILE A 20 43.82 -15.56 4.89
N SER A 21 42.67 -15.53 5.52
CA SER A 21 41.40 -15.84 4.86
C SER A 21 41.05 -14.62 4.01
N PHE A 22 41.35 -14.68 2.73
CA PHE A 22 40.81 -13.71 1.78
C PHE A 22 39.29 -13.89 1.75
N ALA A 23 38.55 -12.84 2.07
CA ALA A 23 37.11 -12.80 1.84
C ALA A 23 36.87 -12.95 0.34
N GLN A 24 36.22 -14.02 -0.06
CA GLN A 24 35.98 -14.33 -1.46
C GLN A 24 34.91 -13.38 -2.00
N ASP A 25 35.21 -12.67 -3.09
CA ASP A 25 34.23 -11.85 -3.80
C ASP A 25 33.09 -12.74 -4.34
N THR A 26 31.87 -12.27 -4.21
CA THR A 26 30.66 -12.99 -4.66
C THR A 26 29.94 -12.15 -5.71
N THR A 27 29.69 -12.76 -6.87
CA THR A 27 28.89 -12.15 -7.94
C THR A 27 27.57 -12.90 -8.07
N LEU A 28 26.45 -12.15 -8.11
CA LEU A 28 25.14 -12.72 -8.28
C LEU A 28 24.21 -11.78 -9.02
N THR A 29 23.20 -12.37 -9.62
CA THR A 29 22.05 -11.64 -10.20
C THR A 29 20.81 -11.95 -9.38
N ILE A 30 20.07 -10.91 -9.01
CA ILE A 30 18.74 -11.00 -8.42
C ILE A 30 17.75 -10.48 -9.46
N ARG A 31 16.69 -11.23 -9.70
CA ARG A 31 15.63 -10.84 -10.62
C ARG A 31 14.42 -10.34 -9.82
N ALA A 32 13.91 -9.18 -10.21
CA ALA A 32 12.57 -8.76 -9.84
C ALA A 32 11.57 -9.49 -10.74
N LEU A 33 10.63 -10.20 -10.14
CA LEU A 33 9.65 -11.02 -10.83
C LEU A 33 8.24 -10.52 -10.54
N GLU A 34 7.32 -10.82 -11.44
CA GLU A 34 5.88 -10.61 -11.27
C GLU A 34 5.40 -11.11 -9.90
N GLY A 35 4.56 -10.31 -9.22
CA GLY A 35 4.06 -10.60 -7.89
C GLY A 35 4.92 -10.06 -6.75
N LEU A 36 5.64 -8.95 -6.98
CA LEU A 36 6.42 -8.21 -5.96
C LEU A 36 7.42 -9.09 -5.20
N LYS A 37 8.23 -9.85 -5.91
CA LYS A 37 9.22 -10.76 -5.31
C LYS A 37 10.55 -10.74 -6.04
N TYR A 38 11.59 -11.07 -5.30
CA TYR A 38 12.89 -11.40 -5.85
C TYR A 38 13.03 -12.93 -6.00
N ASP A 39 13.70 -13.38 -7.08
CA ASP A 39 13.94 -14.80 -7.33
C ASP A 39 14.93 -15.43 -6.33
N VAL A 40 15.80 -14.61 -5.73
CA VAL A 40 16.73 -15.04 -4.69
C VAL A 40 16.21 -14.56 -3.34
N PRO A 41 15.56 -15.40 -2.52
CA PRO A 41 14.98 -14.97 -1.25
C PRO A 41 16.03 -14.81 -0.13
N ARG A 42 17.19 -15.46 -0.27
CA ARG A 42 18.22 -15.50 0.77
C ARG A 42 19.63 -15.66 0.20
N LEU A 43 20.57 -14.90 0.80
CA LEU A 43 22.01 -15.03 0.60
C LEU A 43 22.68 -15.40 1.92
N ILE A 44 23.77 -16.17 1.84
CA ILE A 44 24.63 -16.48 3.00
C ILE A 44 26.05 -16.17 2.59
N VAL A 45 26.68 -15.21 3.27
CA VAL A 45 28.06 -14.78 2.99
C VAL A 45 28.89 -14.70 4.28
N ARG A 46 30.21 -14.67 4.15
CA ARG A 46 31.12 -14.43 5.28
C ARG A 46 31.29 -12.93 5.53
N PRO A 47 31.59 -12.51 6.77
CA PRO A 47 31.99 -11.14 7.06
C PRO A 47 33.19 -10.75 6.18
N GLY A 48 33.15 -9.53 5.65
CA GLY A 48 34.18 -9.01 4.77
C GLY A 48 34.04 -9.41 3.29
N THR A 49 33.05 -10.24 2.91
CA THR A 49 32.76 -10.56 1.52
C THR A 49 32.32 -9.30 0.75
N ARG A 50 32.95 -9.05 -0.41
CA ARG A 50 32.47 -8.06 -1.37
C ARG A 50 31.43 -8.71 -2.26
N ILE A 51 30.26 -8.10 -2.34
CA ILE A 51 29.13 -8.58 -3.13
C ILE A 51 29.00 -7.68 -4.37
N HIS A 52 29.08 -8.28 -5.56
CA HIS A 52 28.77 -7.67 -6.84
C HIS A 52 27.38 -8.15 -7.24
N LEU A 53 26.39 -7.28 -7.12
CA LEU A 53 25.00 -7.61 -7.34
C LEU A 53 24.48 -6.91 -8.59
N THR A 54 23.82 -7.66 -9.46
CA THR A 54 23.02 -7.14 -10.57
C THR A 54 21.55 -7.33 -10.21
N LEU A 55 20.77 -6.26 -10.28
CA LEU A 55 19.32 -6.34 -10.26
C LEU A 55 18.82 -6.33 -11.71
N ASP A 56 18.17 -7.41 -12.13
CA ASP A 56 17.48 -7.53 -13.42
C ASP A 56 15.98 -7.41 -13.21
N ASN A 57 15.32 -6.50 -13.90
CA ASN A 57 13.88 -6.33 -13.78
C ASN A 57 13.13 -7.10 -14.88
N TYR A 58 12.52 -8.22 -14.49
CA TYR A 58 11.67 -9.08 -15.31
C TYR A 58 10.16 -8.83 -15.06
N ASP A 59 9.82 -7.87 -14.20
CA ASP A 59 8.45 -7.42 -13.94
C ASP A 59 8.04 -6.33 -14.93
N ASP A 60 6.76 -6.07 -15.05
CA ASP A 60 6.18 -4.95 -15.81
C ASP A 60 6.14 -3.64 -15.01
N MET A 61 6.53 -3.66 -13.73
CA MET A 61 6.67 -2.51 -12.86
C MET A 61 8.15 -2.13 -12.62
N ALA A 62 8.37 -0.88 -12.24
CA ALA A 62 9.69 -0.40 -11.84
C ALA A 62 10.05 -0.84 -10.40
N HIS A 63 11.29 -1.25 -10.20
CA HIS A 63 11.81 -1.71 -8.91
C HIS A 63 13.18 -1.11 -8.60
N ASN A 64 13.55 -1.09 -7.34
CA ASN A 64 14.93 -0.91 -6.90
C ASN A 64 15.29 -1.99 -5.88
N LEU A 65 16.56 -2.05 -5.48
CA LEU A 65 17.02 -2.93 -4.43
C LEU A 65 17.86 -2.11 -3.45
N VAL A 66 17.45 -2.07 -2.20
CA VAL A 66 18.12 -1.32 -1.12
C VAL A 66 18.56 -2.28 -0.04
N VAL A 67 19.85 -2.36 0.22
CA VAL A 67 20.43 -3.16 1.30
C VAL A 67 20.40 -2.35 2.58
N THR A 68 19.84 -2.93 3.64
CA THR A 68 19.63 -2.25 4.92
C THR A 68 20.42 -2.90 6.05
N LEU A 69 20.76 -2.12 7.06
CA LEU A 69 21.34 -2.64 8.30
C LEU A 69 20.38 -3.67 8.98
N PRO A 70 20.90 -4.54 9.86
CA PRO A 70 20.07 -5.45 10.64
C PRO A 70 18.92 -4.71 11.36
N ASN A 71 17.71 -5.30 11.34
CA ASN A 71 16.50 -4.79 11.98
C ASN A 71 16.02 -3.39 11.51
N SER A 72 16.51 -2.88 10.36
CA SER A 72 16.12 -1.55 9.89
C SER A 72 15.25 -1.53 8.64
N ARG A 73 14.93 -2.70 8.05
CA ARG A 73 14.14 -2.80 6.81
C ARG A 73 12.86 -1.97 6.84
N LEU A 74 11.98 -2.18 7.83
CA LEU A 74 10.69 -1.47 7.90
C LEU A 74 10.88 0.04 8.15
N ARG A 75 11.90 0.44 8.92
CA ARG A 75 12.20 1.86 9.12
C ARG A 75 12.63 2.52 7.82
N VAL A 76 13.48 1.87 7.01
CA VAL A 76 13.89 2.36 5.69
C VAL A 76 12.68 2.45 4.75
N VAL A 77 11.82 1.43 4.70
CA VAL A 77 10.59 1.44 3.88
C VAL A 77 9.68 2.60 4.27
N ASN A 78 9.39 2.77 5.57
CA ASN A 78 8.54 3.86 6.05
C ASN A 78 9.14 5.24 5.78
N THR A 79 10.46 5.39 5.93
CA THR A 79 11.14 6.65 5.61
C THR A 79 11.10 6.93 4.10
N SER A 80 11.20 5.90 3.26
CA SER A 80 11.04 6.04 1.81
C SER A 80 9.64 6.57 1.43
N LEU A 81 8.59 6.01 2.03
CA LEU A 81 7.21 6.48 1.81
C LEU A 81 7.00 7.94 2.25
N ALA A 82 7.76 8.40 3.24
CA ALA A 82 7.68 9.77 3.74
C ALA A 82 8.44 10.81 2.89
N LEU A 83 9.15 10.40 1.83
CA LEU A 83 9.93 11.31 0.98
C LEU A 83 9.08 12.31 0.19
N GLY A 84 7.79 12.03 -0.03
CA GLY A 84 6.88 12.90 -0.76
C GLY A 84 7.43 13.27 -2.15
N ASP A 85 7.44 14.56 -2.47
CA ASP A 85 7.90 15.08 -3.76
C ASP A 85 9.39 14.82 -4.07
N GLN A 86 10.20 14.48 -3.06
CA GLN A 86 11.62 14.14 -3.25
C GLN A 86 11.84 12.68 -3.66
N ALA A 87 10.83 11.83 -3.57
CA ALA A 87 10.94 10.38 -3.75
C ALA A 87 11.55 10.01 -5.11
N VAL A 88 11.01 10.54 -6.20
CA VAL A 88 11.49 10.28 -7.58
C VAL A 88 12.95 10.70 -7.74
N LYS A 89 13.30 11.90 -7.28
CA LYS A 89 14.66 12.45 -7.37
C LYS A 89 15.67 11.62 -6.58
N LEU A 90 15.24 10.97 -5.52
CA LEU A 90 16.05 10.12 -4.66
C LEU A 90 15.95 8.63 -5.03
N ASN A 91 15.35 8.27 -6.17
CA ASN A 91 15.10 6.88 -6.55
C ASN A 91 14.36 6.08 -5.46
N TYR A 92 13.49 6.76 -4.70
CA TYR A 92 12.77 6.22 -3.54
C TYR A 92 13.67 5.69 -2.42
N VAL A 93 14.94 6.10 -2.37
CA VAL A 93 15.91 5.68 -1.36
C VAL A 93 16.13 6.80 -0.35
N PRO A 94 15.77 6.61 0.93
CA PRO A 94 15.93 7.64 1.94
C PRO A 94 17.42 7.82 2.31
N ARG A 95 17.82 9.05 2.57
CA ARG A 95 19.15 9.38 3.07
C ARG A 95 19.23 9.13 4.56
N THR A 96 19.56 7.92 4.95
CA THR A 96 19.66 7.48 6.34
C THR A 96 20.85 6.54 6.50
N PRO A 97 21.51 6.51 7.67
CA PRO A 97 22.60 5.56 7.96
C PRO A 97 22.15 4.09 7.93
N ASP A 98 20.86 3.82 7.94
CA ASP A 98 20.31 2.46 7.84
C ASP A 98 20.45 1.85 6.43
N VAL A 99 20.74 2.66 5.41
CA VAL A 99 20.96 2.20 4.03
C VAL A 99 22.45 1.93 3.80
N VAL A 100 22.77 0.70 3.45
CA VAL A 100 24.16 0.24 3.19
C VAL A 100 24.54 0.45 1.72
N ALA A 101 23.66 0.03 0.83
CA ALA A 101 23.86 0.13 -0.62
C ALA A 101 22.49 0.10 -1.33
N TYR A 102 22.43 0.59 -2.56
CA TYR A 102 21.19 0.56 -3.33
C TYR A 102 21.42 0.65 -4.83
N THR A 103 20.49 0.12 -5.62
CA THR A 103 20.36 0.43 -7.04
C THR A 103 19.48 1.67 -7.22
N PRO A 104 19.66 2.45 -8.30
CA PRO A 104 18.59 3.32 -8.75
C PRO A 104 17.32 2.52 -9.09
N VAL A 105 16.25 3.20 -9.43
CA VAL A 105 15.06 2.54 -9.99
C VAL A 105 15.42 1.88 -11.32
N VAL A 106 15.03 0.62 -11.47
CA VAL A 106 15.25 -0.21 -12.65
C VAL A 106 13.91 -0.40 -13.35
N GLU A 107 13.79 0.16 -14.54
CA GLU A 107 12.60 0.03 -15.37
C GLU A 107 12.44 -1.39 -15.93
N PRO A 108 11.23 -1.80 -16.36
CA PRO A 108 10.99 -3.09 -17.00
C PRO A 108 12.00 -3.45 -18.10
N GLY A 109 12.55 -4.66 -18.03
CA GLY A 109 13.54 -5.17 -18.99
C GLY A 109 14.92 -4.52 -18.90
N LYS A 110 15.21 -3.75 -17.84
CA LYS A 110 16.53 -3.13 -17.57
C LYS A 110 17.21 -3.82 -16.41
N SER A 111 18.52 -3.52 -16.27
CA SER A 111 19.34 -4.00 -15.15
C SER A 111 20.26 -2.93 -14.63
N GLU A 112 20.57 -3.00 -13.32
CA GLU A 112 21.52 -2.14 -12.64
C GLU A 112 22.46 -2.94 -11.76
N LYS A 113 23.69 -2.42 -11.58
CA LYS A 113 24.73 -3.10 -10.82
C LYS A 113 25.20 -2.26 -9.65
N ILE A 114 25.39 -2.93 -8.52
CA ILE A 114 26.01 -2.35 -7.33
C ILE A 114 27.08 -3.26 -6.77
N SER A 115 28.01 -2.68 -6.03
CA SER A 115 29.01 -3.41 -5.27
C SER A 115 29.09 -2.85 -3.87
N PHE A 116 29.06 -3.73 -2.88
CA PHE A 116 29.14 -3.36 -1.48
C PHE A 116 29.84 -4.45 -0.66
N LYS A 117 30.15 -4.12 0.59
CA LYS A 117 30.84 -5.02 1.52
C LYS A 117 30.12 -5.02 2.86
N LEU A 118 29.94 -6.19 3.43
CA LEU A 118 29.33 -6.37 4.75
C LEU A 118 30.38 -6.90 5.72
N GLU A 119 30.87 -6.03 6.61
CA GLU A 119 31.97 -6.34 7.52
C GLU A 119 31.53 -7.07 8.79
N GLN A 120 30.34 -6.79 9.29
CA GLN A 120 29.85 -7.30 10.56
C GLN A 120 28.91 -8.47 10.37
N GLU A 121 29.00 -9.47 11.27
CA GLU A 121 28.03 -10.55 11.33
C GLU A 121 26.63 -9.97 11.67
N GLY A 122 25.61 -10.50 11.02
CA GLY A 122 24.25 -10.06 11.21
C GLY A 122 23.28 -10.55 10.15
N ILE A 123 22.02 -10.23 10.35
CA ILE A 123 20.94 -10.53 9.41
C ILE A 123 20.52 -9.21 8.76
N TYR A 124 21.04 -8.98 7.58
CA TYR A 124 20.71 -7.80 6.75
C TYR A 124 19.51 -8.12 5.86
N SER A 125 18.85 -7.08 5.38
CA SER A 125 17.80 -7.26 4.36
C SER A 125 18.17 -6.50 3.08
N TYR A 126 17.67 -6.98 1.95
CA TYR A 126 17.52 -6.17 0.76
C TYR A 126 16.04 -6.06 0.42
N VAL A 127 15.59 -4.89 0.02
CA VAL A 127 14.18 -4.55 -0.07
C VAL A 127 13.92 -3.60 -1.22
N CYS A 128 12.79 -3.72 -1.91
CA CYS A 128 12.32 -2.71 -2.83
C CYS A 128 11.71 -1.55 -2.02
N THR A 129 12.16 -0.31 -2.27
CA THR A 129 11.60 0.88 -1.63
C THR A 129 10.69 1.68 -2.55
N TYR A 130 10.40 1.17 -3.75
CA TYR A 130 9.35 1.72 -4.60
C TYR A 130 8.02 1.71 -3.82
N PRO A 131 7.16 2.73 -3.95
CA PRO A 131 5.99 2.90 -3.07
C PRO A 131 5.10 1.67 -2.98
N GLY A 132 4.89 1.18 -1.76
CA GLY A 132 4.06 0.02 -1.47
C GLY A 132 4.76 -1.34 -1.54
N HIS A 133 5.87 -1.48 -2.27
CA HIS A 133 6.53 -2.78 -2.51
C HIS A 133 7.28 -3.33 -1.29
N GLY A 134 7.91 -2.46 -0.48
CA GLY A 134 8.89 -2.84 0.54
C GLY A 134 8.38 -3.65 1.72
N PHE A 135 7.07 -3.78 1.86
CA PHE A 135 6.46 -4.60 2.90
C PHE A 135 6.49 -6.09 2.54
N VAL A 136 6.38 -6.41 1.25
CA VAL A 136 6.31 -7.78 0.73
C VAL A 136 7.53 -8.15 -0.12
N MET A 137 8.10 -7.22 -0.88
CA MET A 137 9.23 -7.46 -1.78
C MET A 137 10.57 -7.25 -1.08
N TYR A 138 11.08 -8.29 -0.43
CA TYR A 138 12.37 -8.27 0.24
C TYR A 138 13.02 -9.67 0.28
N GLY A 139 14.32 -9.67 0.55
CA GLY A 139 15.09 -10.87 0.86
C GLY A 139 16.06 -10.60 2.00
N VAL A 140 16.81 -11.62 2.39
CA VAL A 140 17.70 -11.59 3.55
C VAL A 140 19.14 -11.96 3.18
N ILE A 141 20.11 -11.32 3.83
CA ILE A 141 21.54 -11.65 3.73
C ILE A 141 22.04 -12.04 5.12
N TYR A 142 22.34 -13.29 5.30
CA TYR A 142 23.07 -13.77 6.48
C TYR A 142 24.54 -13.54 6.29
N VAL A 143 25.11 -12.66 7.08
CA VAL A 143 26.55 -12.45 7.19
C VAL A 143 27.05 -13.23 8.40
N THR A 144 27.67 -14.39 8.17
CA THR A 144 28.03 -15.29 9.28
C THR A 144 29.27 -16.14 8.98
N ARG A 145 30.03 -16.44 10.00
CA ARG A 145 31.11 -17.46 9.97
C ARG A 145 30.60 -18.88 10.15
N ARG A 146 29.31 -19.04 10.54
CA ARG A 146 28.68 -20.33 10.83
C ARG A 146 27.47 -20.57 9.93
N PRO A 147 27.66 -20.81 8.63
CA PRO A 147 26.55 -21.03 7.69
C PRO A 147 25.65 -22.21 8.05
N ALA A 148 26.18 -23.22 8.74
CA ALA A 148 25.40 -24.37 9.20
C ALA A 148 24.37 -24.02 10.31
N MET A 149 24.48 -22.85 10.95
CA MET A 149 23.52 -22.38 11.95
C MET A 149 22.34 -21.64 11.33
N VAL A 150 22.38 -21.34 10.02
CA VAL A 150 21.26 -20.69 9.32
C VAL A 150 20.13 -21.70 9.13
N PRO A 151 18.89 -21.39 9.48
CA PRO A 151 17.75 -22.30 9.33
C PRO A 151 17.61 -22.84 7.90
N PRO A 152 16.99 -24.00 7.68
CA PRO A 152 16.57 -24.44 6.34
C PRO A 152 15.73 -23.36 5.66
N LEU A 153 15.83 -23.26 4.32
CA LEU A 153 15.20 -22.14 3.59
C LEU A 153 13.68 -22.08 3.79
N ASP A 154 13.03 -23.22 3.82
CA ASP A 154 11.58 -23.41 4.01
C ASP A 154 11.10 -23.12 5.44
N LYS A 155 12.01 -22.99 6.40
CA LYS A 155 11.73 -22.73 7.82
C LYS A 155 12.35 -21.43 8.31
N ASP A 156 12.97 -20.66 7.43
CA ASP A 156 13.64 -19.41 7.78
C ASP A 156 12.62 -18.28 7.96
N PRO A 157 12.40 -17.76 9.18
CA PRO A 157 11.40 -16.73 9.44
C PRO A 157 11.76 -15.37 8.83
N ASN A 158 13.01 -15.19 8.36
CA ASN A 158 13.45 -13.93 7.75
C ASN A 158 13.20 -13.89 6.23
N VAL A 159 12.84 -15.04 5.63
CA VAL A 159 12.46 -15.12 4.22
C VAL A 159 11.01 -14.68 4.04
N ALA A 160 10.77 -13.78 3.12
CA ALA A 160 9.45 -13.20 2.88
C ALA A 160 8.34 -14.25 2.66
N ALA A 161 8.62 -15.30 1.87
CA ALA A 161 7.68 -16.38 1.57
C ALA A 161 7.32 -17.28 2.76
N ASN A 162 8.18 -17.34 3.80
CA ASN A 162 7.96 -18.18 4.98
C ASN A 162 7.37 -17.41 6.15
N ARG A 163 7.28 -16.12 6.04
CA ARG A 163 6.65 -15.31 7.06
C ARG A 163 5.19 -15.74 7.12
N LYS A 164 4.88 -16.65 8.03
CA LYS A 164 3.52 -16.81 8.50
C LYS A 164 3.16 -15.44 9.00
N ASP A 165 2.16 -14.86 8.38
CA ASP A 165 1.66 -13.56 8.79
C ASP A 165 1.75 -13.48 10.30
N ASP A 166 2.36 -12.40 10.85
CA ASP A 166 2.30 -12.10 12.29
C ASP A 166 0.84 -11.93 12.76
N THR A 167 -0.10 -12.19 11.89
CA THR A 167 -1.54 -12.29 12.10
C THR A 167 -1.98 -13.46 12.97
N ALA A 168 -1.12 -14.49 13.20
CA ALA A 168 -1.46 -15.61 14.10
C ALA A 168 -1.29 -15.30 15.59
N GLY A 169 -0.74 -14.15 15.98
CA GLY A 169 -0.51 -13.75 17.38
C GLY A 169 -1.32 -12.55 17.87
N HIS A 170 -1.95 -11.81 16.99
CA HIS A 170 -2.85 -10.72 17.32
C HIS A 170 -4.22 -10.99 16.69
N ALA A 171 -5.04 -11.73 17.42
CA ALA A 171 -6.46 -11.90 17.13
C ALA A 171 -7.25 -10.58 17.34
N HIS A 172 -6.75 -9.46 16.85
CA HIS A 172 -7.46 -8.19 16.71
C HIS A 172 -6.71 -7.34 15.68
N HIS A 173 -7.19 -7.37 14.41
CA HIS A 173 -6.94 -6.35 13.40
C HIS A 173 -5.46 -6.02 13.13
N ALA A 174 -4.72 -6.93 12.50
CA ALA A 174 -3.62 -6.47 11.66
C ALA A 174 -4.22 -5.50 10.64
N PRO A 175 -3.72 -4.26 10.53
CA PRO A 175 -4.19 -3.38 9.49
C PRO A 175 -3.83 -4.04 8.16
N ASP A 176 -4.83 -4.29 7.34
CA ASP A 176 -4.71 -4.82 5.99
C ASP A 176 -4.06 -3.80 5.05
N HIS A 177 -3.29 -2.90 5.65
CA HIS A 177 -2.49 -1.88 5.02
C HIS A 177 -1.06 -1.96 5.54
N PRO A 178 -0.08 -1.95 4.61
CA PRO A 178 1.35 -2.01 4.96
C PRO A 178 1.88 -0.73 5.62
N TYR A 179 1.07 0.29 5.79
CA TYR A 179 1.41 1.57 6.42
C TYR A 179 0.23 2.11 7.23
N GLU A 180 0.53 2.98 8.19
CA GLU A 180 -0.48 3.64 9.00
C GLU A 180 -1.41 4.49 8.13
N LEU A 181 -2.72 4.20 8.17
CA LEU A 181 -3.73 4.97 7.48
C LEU A 181 -3.98 6.30 8.19
N LYS A 182 -3.83 7.39 7.45
CA LYS A 182 -4.22 8.72 7.90
C LYS A 182 -5.60 9.06 7.33
N TYR A 183 -6.60 9.10 8.17
CA TYR A 183 -7.97 9.37 7.77
C TYR A 183 -8.24 10.88 7.57
N PRO A 184 -9.09 11.26 6.60
CA PRO A 184 -9.63 10.44 5.52
C PRO A 184 -8.56 9.84 4.62
N ALA A 185 -8.68 8.51 4.32
CA ALA A 185 -7.83 7.77 3.41
C ALA A 185 -8.57 7.51 2.09
N ILE A 186 -7.90 7.62 0.94
CA ILE A 186 -8.54 7.53 -0.38
C ILE A 186 -7.73 6.59 -1.26
N TYR A 187 -8.39 5.56 -1.78
CA TYR A 187 -7.82 4.58 -2.69
C TYR A 187 -8.64 4.46 -3.97
N ARG A 188 -7.97 4.56 -5.11
CA ARG A 188 -8.55 4.19 -6.41
C ARG A 188 -8.22 2.73 -6.64
N THR A 189 -9.24 1.88 -6.58
CA THR A 189 -9.07 0.43 -6.66
C THR A 189 -10.33 -0.25 -7.16
N PHE A 190 -10.20 -1.50 -7.62
CA PHE A 190 -11.35 -2.32 -8.01
C PHE A 190 -12.12 -2.77 -6.77
N MET A 191 -13.31 -2.21 -6.61
CA MET A 191 -14.18 -2.54 -5.49
C MET A 191 -15.28 -3.53 -5.91
N PRO A 192 -15.68 -4.48 -5.04
CA PRO A 192 -16.80 -5.36 -5.32
C PRO A 192 -18.07 -4.56 -5.59
N ASP A 193 -18.96 -5.08 -6.44
CA ASP A 193 -20.27 -4.49 -6.78
C ASP A 193 -20.21 -3.01 -7.25
N SER A 194 -19.07 -2.59 -7.82
CA SER A 194 -18.87 -1.23 -8.33
C SER A 194 -18.16 -1.24 -9.68
N GLY A 195 -18.15 -0.10 -10.37
CA GLY A 195 -17.48 0.05 -11.65
C GLY A 195 -15.94 0.03 -11.52
N PRO A 196 -15.22 -0.11 -12.66
CA PRO A 196 -13.75 -0.15 -12.65
C PRO A 196 -13.10 1.18 -12.19
N ALA A 197 -13.84 2.27 -12.18
CA ALA A 197 -13.39 3.58 -11.73
C ALA A 197 -13.76 3.86 -10.26
N SER A 198 -13.74 2.85 -9.41
CA SER A 198 -14.14 2.96 -8.00
C SER A 198 -13.10 3.69 -7.16
N ILE A 199 -13.59 4.39 -6.14
CA ILE A 199 -12.81 5.11 -5.15
C ILE A 199 -13.31 4.66 -3.76
N ALA A 200 -12.47 3.95 -3.02
CA ALA A 200 -12.69 3.64 -1.63
C ALA A 200 -12.25 4.81 -0.75
N VAL A 201 -13.08 5.24 0.16
CA VAL A 201 -12.79 6.33 1.08
C VAL A 201 -13.04 5.87 2.51
N GLY A 202 -11.96 5.72 3.28
CA GLY A 202 -12.01 5.55 4.73
C GLY A 202 -12.13 6.93 5.38
N LEU A 203 -13.27 7.23 5.97
CA LEU A 203 -13.52 8.52 6.65
C LEU A 203 -12.90 8.54 8.04
N THR A 204 -13.01 7.42 8.73
CA THR A 204 -12.47 7.13 10.06
C THR A 204 -12.03 5.66 10.09
N PRO A 205 -11.33 5.16 11.13
CA PRO A 205 -11.06 3.74 11.27
C PRO A 205 -12.31 2.85 11.25
N GLN A 206 -13.49 3.40 11.51
CA GLN A 206 -14.74 2.65 11.63
C GLN A 206 -15.77 2.95 10.54
N THR A 207 -15.55 3.94 9.67
CA THR A 207 -16.55 4.38 8.70
C THR A 207 -15.91 4.60 7.34
N ALA A 208 -16.43 3.95 6.32
CA ALA A 208 -15.93 4.05 4.97
C ALA A 208 -17.06 3.94 3.93
N TYR A 209 -16.75 4.32 2.69
CA TYR A 209 -17.67 4.21 1.57
C TYR A 209 -16.94 3.95 0.25
N CYS A 210 -17.66 3.37 -0.71
CA CYS A 210 -17.25 3.23 -2.10
C CYS A 210 -18.01 4.23 -2.98
N TRP A 211 -17.28 5.05 -3.73
CA TRP A 211 -17.82 5.99 -4.72
C TRP A 211 -17.36 5.60 -6.12
N ASP A 212 -18.29 5.46 -7.05
CA ASP A 212 -18.03 5.05 -8.43
C ASP A 212 -17.86 6.29 -9.32
N ALA A 213 -16.64 6.54 -9.77
CA ALA A 213 -16.33 7.68 -10.63
C ALA A 213 -16.90 7.52 -12.05
N GLY A 214 -17.09 6.30 -12.53
CA GLY A 214 -17.72 6.03 -13.82
C GLY A 214 -19.22 6.35 -13.82
N ALA A 215 -19.89 6.03 -12.72
CA ALA A 215 -21.32 6.27 -12.53
C ALA A 215 -21.64 7.56 -11.72
N CYS A 216 -20.61 8.28 -11.25
CA CYS A 216 -20.72 9.52 -10.46
C CYS A 216 -21.59 9.37 -9.21
N ARG A 217 -21.49 8.28 -8.45
CA ARG A 217 -22.39 8.02 -7.33
C ARG A 217 -21.78 7.21 -6.20
N LEU A 218 -22.31 7.40 -4.99
CA LEU A 218 -22.09 6.54 -3.83
C LEU A 218 -22.70 5.16 -4.10
N ARG A 219 -21.91 4.09 -3.99
CA ARG A 219 -22.34 2.71 -4.22
C ARG A 219 -22.79 2.02 -2.96
N TYR A 220 -21.95 2.08 -1.94
CA TYR A 220 -22.22 1.50 -0.63
C TYR A 220 -21.37 2.13 0.45
N ALA A 221 -21.76 1.93 1.70
CA ALA A 221 -21.02 2.35 2.87
C ALA A 221 -20.99 1.23 3.90
N TRP A 222 -19.90 1.18 4.67
CA TRP A 222 -19.69 0.13 5.66
C TRP A 222 -19.03 0.66 6.93
N THR A 223 -19.02 -0.19 7.96
CA THR A 223 -18.40 0.09 9.26
C THR A 223 -17.62 -1.13 9.74
N GLY A 224 -16.62 -0.93 10.62
CA GLY A 224 -15.83 -2.00 11.23
C GLY A 224 -14.41 -2.14 10.68
N GLY A 225 -14.02 -1.31 9.70
CA GLY A 225 -12.70 -1.32 9.10
C GLY A 225 -12.68 -0.55 7.79
N PHE A 226 -11.61 -0.71 7.01
CA PHE A 226 -11.50 -0.07 5.71
C PHE A 226 -11.49 -1.10 4.58
N ILE A 227 -10.34 -1.41 3.99
CA ILE A 227 -10.20 -2.36 2.89
C ILE A 227 -8.96 -3.21 3.07
N ASP A 228 -9.02 -4.46 2.59
CA ASP A 228 -7.86 -5.32 2.42
C ASP A 228 -7.47 -5.35 0.94
N GLN A 229 -6.24 -4.98 0.65
CA GLN A 229 -5.64 -4.96 -0.68
C GLN A 229 -4.50 -5.98 -0.82
N THR A 230 -4.39 -6.95 0.07
CA THR A 230 -3.29 -7.93 0.06
C THR A 230 -3.17 -8.62 -1.29
N ASP A 231 -4.29 -9.04 -1.88
CA ASP A 231 -4.32 -9.65 -3.22
C ASP A 231 -3.81 -8.71 -4.34
N HIS A 232 -3.83 -7.39 -4.13
CA HIS A 232 -3.33 -6.41 -5.10
C HIS A 232 -1.83 -6.16 -4.95
N TRP A 233 -1.27 -6.41 -3.78
CA TRP A 233 0.16 -6.26 -3.52
C TRP A 233 0.96 -7.50 -3.93
N ASP A 234 0.31 -8.66 -3.95
CA ASP A 234 0.91 -9.94 -4.34
C ASP A 234 0.81 -10.24 -5.85
N GLY A 235 0.21 -9.34 -6.64
CA GLY A 235 0.02 -9.57 -8.08
C GLY A 235 -0.82 -8.50 -8.78
N ASN A 236 -1.23 -8.77 -10.02
CA ASN A 236 -1.88 -7.83 -10.94
C ASN A 236 -3.36 -7.52 -10.63
N GLY A 237 -3.80 -7.62 -9.39
CA GLY A 237 -5.15 -7.21 -9.01
C GLY A 237 -6.27 -7.93 -9.76
N LYS A 238 -6.16 -9.24 -10.00
CA LYS A 238 -7.20 -10.05 -10.68
C LYS A 238 -8.49 -10.18 -9.89
N LYS A 239 -8.45 -9.84 -8.60
CA LYS A 239 -9.60 -9.89 -7.69
C LYS A 239 -9.97 -8.49 -7.24
N PRO A 240 -11.25 -8.21 -6.95
CA PRO A 240 -11.63 -6.98 -6.27
C PRO A 240 -11.00 -6.88 -4.88
N THR A 241 -10.78 -5.65 -4.44
CA THR A 241 -10.40 -5.32 -3.05
C THR A 241 -11.44 -5.86 -2.08
N HIS A 242 -11.01 -6.44 -0.96
CA HIS A 242 -11.91 -6.90 0.08
C HIS A 242 -12.34 -5.74 0.99
N VAL A 243 -13.64 -5.67 1.27
CA VAL A 243 -14.21 -4.75 2.26
C VAL A 243 -14.08 -5.37 3.63
N ILE A 244 -13.49 -4.63 4.59
CA ILE A 244 -13.37 -5.07 5.97
C ILE A 244 -14.53 -4.49 6.77
N GLY A 245 -15.38 -5.34 7.30
CA GLY A 245 -16.53 -4.96 8.11
C GLY A 245 -17.87 -5.13 7.41
N ASP A 246 -18.91 -4.49 7.97
CA ASP A 246 -20.29 -4.70 7.60
C ASP A 246 -20.86 -3.57 6.75
N VAL A 247 -21.35 -3.91 5.55
CA VAL A 247 -22.01 -2.97 4.65
C VAL A 247 -23.43 -2.71 5.16
N TYR A 248 -23.69 -1.48 5.58
CA TYR A 248 -25.00 -1.05 6.07
C TYR A 248 -25.85 -0.31 5.05
N PHE A 249 -25.22 0.26 3.99
CA PHE A 249 -25.90 0.96 2.91
C PHE A 249 -25.48 0.39 1.57
N ARG A 250 -26.44 0.13 0.66
CA ARG A 250 -26.20 -0.19 -0.75
C ARG A 250 -27.16 0.55 -1.64
N ASP A 251 -26.62 1.35 -2.56
CA ASP A 251 -27.41 1.94 -3.64
C ASP A 251 -27.72 0.88 -4.69
N ARG A 252 -28.96 0.42 -4.72
CA ARG A 252 -29.50 -0.54 -5.69
C ARG A 252 -30.18 0.16 -6.89
N GLY A 253 -30.26 1.50 -6.83
CA GLY A 253 -30.88 2.31 -7.87
C GLY A 253 -29.93 2.74 -8.98
N GLY A 254 -30.41 3.60 -9.87
CA GLY A 254 -29.59 4.34 -10.83
C GLY A 254 -29.00 5.61 -10.21
N PHE A 255 -28.39 6.46 -11.05
CA PHE A 255 -27.88 7.76 -10.61
C PHE A 255 -28.93 8.55 -9.83
N PRO A 256 -28.61 9.12 -8.64
CA PRO A 256 -29.66 9.60 -7.73
C PRO A 256 -30.28 10.94 -8.10
N ILE A 257 -29.55 11.88 -8.73
CA ILE A 257 -30.03 13.24 -9.00
C ILE A 257 -30.76 13.32 -10.32
N ARG A 258 -31.91 14.01 -10.37
CA ARG A 258 -32.72 14.28 -11.55
C ARG A 258 -33.00 15.75 -11.67
N PHE A 259 -32.96 16.28 -12.89
CA PHE A 259 -33.37 17.65 -13.20
C PHE A 259 -34.59 17.66 -14.10
N GLY A 260 -35.57 18.48 -13.77
CA GLY A 260 -36.82 18.64 -14.50
C GLY A 260 -37.88 17.58 -14.15
N THR A 261 -37.61 16.30 -14.40
CA THR A 261 -38.54 15.19 -14.11
C THR A 261 -37.88 14.14 -13.22
N ALA A 262 -38.66 13.42 -12.42
CA ALA A 262 -38.16 12.42 -11.46
C ALA A 262 -37.74 11.09 -12.09
N ASP A 263 -38.28 10.75 -13.26
CA ASP A 263 -38.19 9.44 -13.92
C ASP A 263 -37.04 9.35 -14.92
N ARG A 264 -36.60 10.47 -15.50
CA ARG A 264 -35.56 10.48 -16.53
C ARG A 264 -34.16 10.42 -15.93
N LEU A 265 -33.39 9.41 -16.32
CA LEU A 265 -31.97 9.31 -16.00
C LEU A 265 -31.17 10.38 -16.76
N PRO A 266 -30.32 11.17 -16.09
CA PRO A 266 -29.50 12.16 -16.75
C PRO A 266 -28.23 11.54 -17.36
N GLU A 267 -27.61 12.28 -18.27
CA GLU A 267 -26.22 12.08 -18.63
C GLU A 267 -25.32 12.58 -17.48
N VAL A 268 -24.32 11.78 -17.11
CA VAL A 268 -23.36 12.13 -16.05
C VAL A 268 -21.93 12.06 -16.56
N LYS A 269 -21.08 13.01 -16.13
CA LYS A 269 -19.68 13.05 -16.53
C LYS A 269 -18.81 13.46 -15.34
N PHE A 270 -17.93 12.54 -14.93
CA PHE A 270 -16.97 12.80 -13.87
C PHE A 270 -15.93 13.85 -14.28
N LYS A 271 -15.62 14.79 -13.40
CA LYS A 271 -14.66 15.88 -13.59
C LYS A 271 -13.46 15.82 -12.63
N GLY A 272 -13.40 14.80 -11.78
CA GLY A 272 -12.35 14.65 -10.77
C GLY A 272 -12.85 14.97 -9.36
N TYR A 273 -11.93 15.01 -8.43
CA TYR A 273 -12.17 15.49 -7.07
C TYR A 273 -11.00 16.35 -6.60
N LYS A 274 -11.25 17.20 -5.60
CA LYS A 274 -10.23 17.91 -4.85
C LYS A 274 -10.36 17.59 -3.36
N LEU A 275 -9.26 17.71 -2.62
CA LEU A 275 -9.27 17.50 -1.18
C LEU A 275 -9.56 18.81 -0.46
N ILE A 276 -10.57 18.81 0.40
CA ILE A 276 -10.89 19.91 1.31
C ILE A 276 -10.77 19.35 2.73
N ASN A 277 -9.76 19.79 3.48
CA ASN A 277 -9.45 19.24 4.79
C ASN A 277 -9.35 17.70 4.76
N ARG A 278 -8.69 17.17 3.73
CA ARG A 278 -8.51 15.74 3.42
C ARG A 278 -9.78 15.01 2.93
N TYR A 279 -10.97 15.58 3.00
CA TYR A 279 -12.18 14.97 2.44
C TYR A 279 -12.23 15.20 0.92
N PRO A 280 -12.56 14.17 0.11
CA PRO A 280 -12.76 14.35 -1.33
C PRO A 280 -14.08 15.06 -1.59
N GLU A 281 -14.01 16.22 -2.27
CA GLU A 281 -15.14 16.86 -2.92
C GLU A 281 -15.18 16.41 -4.37
N PHE A 282 -16.06 15.48 -4.70
CA PHE A 282 -16.26 14.98 -6.05
C PHE A 282 -16.96 16.03 -6.90
N ARG A 283 -16.49 16.19 -8.13
CA ARG A 283 -17.03 17.15 -9.11
C ARG A 283 -17.48 16.39 -10.34
N TYR A 284 -18.71 16.62 -10.77
CA TYR A 284 -19.27 15.95 -11.93
C TYR A 284 -20.35 16.82 -12.59
N LEU A 285 -20.66 16.54 -13.85
CA LEU A 285 -21.74 17.19 -14.59
C LEU A 285 -22.95 16.26 -14.61
N VAL A 286 -24.13 16.85 -14.45
CA VAL A 286 -25.44 16.20 -14.60
C VAL A 286 -26.20 16.98 -15.65
N ASN A 287 -26.42 16.43 -16.83
CA ASN A 287 -26.96 17.15 -17.98
C ASN A 287 -26.29 18.52 -18.21
N GLY A 288 -24.94 18.57 -18.08
CA GLY A 288 -24.15 19.79 -18.22
C GLY A 288 -24.08 20.71 -16.99
N VAL A 289 -24.89 20.50 -15.96
CA VAL A 289 -24.86 21.30 -14.72
C VAL A 289 -23.80 20.71 -13.75
N GLU A 290 -22.93 21.56 -13.22
CA GLU A 290 -21.94 21.15 -12.23
C GLU A 290 -22.60 20.78 -10.90
N VAL A 291 -22.24 19.60 -10.40
CA VAL A 291 -22.56 19.12 -9.06
C VAL A 291 -21.26 18.86 -8.32
N ARG A 292 -21.20 19.29 -7.07
CA ARG A 292 -20.14 18.96 -6.12
C ARG A 292 -20.74 18.19 -4.96
N GLU A 293 -20.09 17.10 -4.61
CA GLU A 293 -20.52 16.23 -3.53
C GLU A 293 -19.35 15.94 -2.60
N MET A 294 -19.54 16.20 -1.30
CA MET A 294 -18.61 15.82 -0.24
C MET A 294 -19.32 14.96 0.78
N ILE A 295 -18.72 13.83 1.15
CA ILE A 295 -19.31 12.90 2.11
C ILE A 295 -18.47 12.90 3.38
N LYS A 296 -19.13 13.07 4.52
CA LYS A 296 -18.52 13.06 5.86
C LYS A 296 -19.15 11.99 6.73
N PRO A 297 -18.44 11.52 7.77
CA PRO A 297 -19.05 10.60 8.74
C PRO A 297 -20.14 11.34 9.52
N LEU A 298 -21.18 10.61 9.93
CA LEU A 298 -22.14 11.13 10.89
C LEU A 298 -21.44 11.32 12.25
N ALA A 299 -21.64 12.45 12.90
CA ALA A 299 -20.95 12.78 14.16
C ALA A 299 -21.33 11.81 15.30
N THR A 300 -22.54 11.28 15.28
CA THR A 300 -23.08 10.36 16.29
C THR A 300 -23.70 9.13 15.61
N GLY A 301 -23.26 7.93 15.99
CA GLY A 301 -23.80 6.68 15.44
C GLY A 301 -23.22 6.30 14.08
N LYS A 302 -23.82 5.27 13.47
CA LYS A 302 -23.50 4.79 12.14
C LYS A 302 -24.19 5.65 11.08
N GLY A 303 -23.42 6.15 10.11
CA GLY A 303 -24.03 6.84 8.99
C GLY A 303 -23.11 7.84 8.31
N LEU A 304 -23.66 8.54 7.32
CA LEU A 304 -22.99 9.50 6.48
C LEU A 304 -23.80 10.80 6.39
N VAL A 305 -23.09 11.90 6.15
CA VAL A 305 -23.69 13.16 5.75
C VAL A 305 -23.15 13.53 4.37
N ARG A 306 -24.03 13.55 3.36
CA ARG A 306 -23.71 13.98 1.99
C ARG A 306 -24.01 15.45 1.84
N HIS A 307 -23.01 16.24 1.49
CA HIS A 307 -23.10 17.67 1.22
C HIS A 307 -23.07 17.87 -0.29
N PHE A 308 -24.09 18.55 -0.81
CA PHE A 308 -24.20 18.86 -2.23
C PHE A 308 -24.15 20.37 -2.47
N SER A 309 -23.49 20.75 -3.57
CA SER A 309 -23.60 22.08 -4.17
C SER A 309 -23.95 21.93 -5.64
N LEU A 310 -24.92 22.68 -6.09
CA LEU A 310 -25.45 22.65 -7.45
C LEU A 310 -25.11 23.94 -8.19
N GLY A 311 -24.71 23.84 -9.44
CA GLY A 311 -24.70 24.94 -10.37
C GLY A 311 -26.15 25.45 -10.66
N PRO A 312 -26.31 26.49 -11.47
CA PRO A 312 -27.61 26.97 -11.84
C PRO A 312 -28.47 25.89 -12.51
N VAL A 313 -29.64 25.62 -11.93
CA VAL A 313 -30.62 24.64 -12.47
C VAL A 313 -31.94 25.40 -12.76
N ALA A 314 -32.39 25.29 -14.00
CA ALA A 314 -33.71 25.78 -14.38
C ALA A 314 -34.76 24.69 -14.13
N GLY A 315 -35.46 24.78 -13.01
CA GLY A 315 -36.56 23.86 -12.70
C GLY A 315 -36.35 23.01 -11.45
N PRO A 316 -37.23 22.04 -11.19
CA PRO A 316 -37.21 21.22 -10.00
C PRO A 316 -36.01 20.24 -10.02
N VAL A 317 -35.49 19.97 -8.83
CA VAL A 317 -34.44 18.97 -8.58
C VAL A 317 -35.01 17.88 -7.72
N TYR A 318 -34.74 16.63 -8.11
CA TYR A 318 -35.12 15.43 -7.38
C TYR A 318 -33.92 14.61 -7.03
N VAL A 319 -33.92 13.99 -5.83
CA VAL A 319 -32.86 13.06 -5.41
C VAL A 319 -33.49 11.77 -4.93
N ALA A 320 -33.06 10.65 -5.47
CA ALA A 320 -33.53 9.34 -5.04
C ALA A 320 -33.04 9.04 -3.62
N CYS A 321 -33.97 8.70 -2.73
CA CYS A 321 -33.79 8.31 -1.34
C CYS A 321 -34.66 7.08 -1.10
N LYS A 322 -34.25 5.93 -1.64
CA LYS A 322 -35.11 4.74 -1.70
C LYS A 322 -35.19 4.04 -0.36
N PRO A 323 -36.40 3.61 0.07
CA PRO A 323 -36.55 2.71 1.20
C PRO A 323 -35.84 1.37 0.94
N GLY A 324 -35.29 0.76 1.99
CA GLY A 324 -34.62 -0.53 1.90
C GLY A 324 -33.15 -0.49 1.41
N ASP A 325 -32.57 0.69 1.29
CA ASP A 325 -31.14 0.86 1.03
C ASP A 325 -30.28 0.63 2.31
N GLY A 326 -30.91 0.34 3.47
CA GLY A 326 -30.28 0.10 4.77
C GLY A 326 -30.05 1.37 5.58
N VAL A 327 -30.66 2.49 5.19
CA VAL A 327 -30.55 3.76 5.90
C VAL A 327 -31.87 4.53 5.91
N THR A 328 -32.06 5.31 6.98
CA THR A 328 -33.06 6.36 7.04
C THR A 328 -32.47 7.68 6.54
N TYR A 329 -33.16 8.34 5.60
CA TYR A 329 -32.73 9.60 5.00
C TYR A 329 -33.35 10.81 5.70
N ARG A 330 -32.51 11.81 6.03
CA ARG A 330 -32.96 13.10 6.58
C ARG A 330 -32.36 14.24 5.75
N PRO A 331 -33.12 14.87 4.85
CA PRO A 331 -32.65 16.02 4.08
C PRO A 331 -32.70 17.30 4.92
N SER A 332 -31.76 18.23 4.64
CA SER A 332 -31.78 19.58 5.26
C SER A 332 -32.85 20.47 4.69
N VAL A 333 -33.30 20.26 3.46
CA VAL A 333 -34.36 20.99 2.76
C VAL A 333 -35.17 20.04 1.88
N GLY A 334 -36.42 20.42 1.61
CA GLY A 334 -37.32 19.60 0.80
C GLY A 334 -38.04 18.51 1.60
N LYS A 335 -38.80 17.68 0.88
CA LYS A 335 -39.56 16.57 1.48
C LYS A 335 -39.35 15.31 0.62
N ILE A 336 -39.24 14.16 1.29
CA ILE A 336 -39.18 12.84 0.64
C ILE A 336 -40.60 12.30 0.53
N GLN A 337 -40.99 11.98 -0.69
CA GLN A 337 -42.28 11.30 -1.01
C GLN A 337 -41.99 10.21 -2.01
N ASP A 338 -42.48 9.00 -1.79
CA ASP A 338 -42.31 7.83 -2.65
C ASP A 338 -40.83 7.54 -3.02
N GLY A 339 -39.94 7.71 -2.04
CA GLY A 339 -38.50 7.50 -2.20
C GLY A 339 -37.77 8.58 -3.03
N MET A 340 -38.43 9.73 -3.29
CA MET A 340 -37.82 10.85 -3.99
C MET A 340 -37.87 12.13 -3.12
N LEU A 341 -36.71 12.71 -2.88
CA LEU A 341 -36.60 14.05 -2.30
C LEU A 341 -36.82 15.08 -3.39
N ARG A 342 -37.81 15.93 -3.21
CA ARG A 342 -38.03 17.12 -4.05
C ARG A 342 -37.45 18.35 -3.36
N LEU A 343 -36.50 18.99 -4.04
CA LEU A 343 -35.91 20.24 -3.54
C LEU A 343 -36.70 21.47 -3.97
N PRO A 344 -36.73 22.55 -3.17
CA PRO A 344 -37.26 23.83 -3.58
C PRO A 344 -36.51 24.37 -4.82
N VAL A 345 -37.23 25.08 -5.71
CA VAL A 345 -36.60 25.68 -6.88
C VAL A 345 -35.58 26.73 -6.42
N GLY A 346 -34.44 26.78 -7.08
CA GLY A 346 -33.31 27.67 -6.73
C GLY A 346 -32.41 27.18 -5.60
N THR A 347 -32.59 25.92 -5.11
CA THR A 347 -31.69 25.33 -4.13
C THR A 347 -30.29 25.23 -4.71
N LYS A 348 -29.30 25.91 -4.09
CA LYS A 348 -27.89 25.89 -4.50
C LYS A 348 -27.07 24.87 -3.70
N SER A 349 -27.50 24.58 -2.49
CA SER A 349 -26.81 23.59 -1.63
C SER A 349 -27.80 22.93 -0.67
N PHE A 350 -27.52 21.70 -0.32
CA PHE A 350 -28.29 20.89 0.64
C PHE A 350 -27.46 19.76 1.20
N THR A 351 -27.94 19.17 2.28
CA THR A 351 -27.35 17.94 2.83
C THR A 351 -28.40 16.84 2.91
N ILE A 352 -27.92 15.61 2.85
CA ILE A 352 -28.72 14.41 3.13
C ILE A 352 -27.94 13.62 4.19
N THR A 353 -28.52 13.53 5.38
CA THR A 353 -28.03 12.64 6.44
C THR A 353 -28.60 11.25 6.21
N MET A 354 -27.72 10.25 6.20
CA MET A 354 -28.01 8.83 6.04
C MET A 354 -27.69 8.14 7.35
N ILE A 355 -28.69 7.68 8.07
CA ILE A 355 -28.55 7.03 9.37
C ILE A 355 -28.75 5.53 9.15
N ALA A 356 -27.77 4.70 9.50
CA ALA A 356 -27.88 3.23 9.38
C ALA A 356 -29.03 2.71 10.27
N GLU A 357 -29.81 1.77 9.73
CA GLU A 357 -30.89 1.08 10.40
C GLU A 357 -30.41 -0.02 11.33
#